data_4482ca79845e06b666b747a0c8769189
#
_entry.id   4482ca79845e06b666b747a0c8769189
#
_cell.length_a   1.000
_cell.length_b   1.000
_cell.length_c   1.000
_cell.angle_alpha   90.00
_cell.angle_beta   90.00
_cell.angle_gamma   90.00
#
_symmetry.space_group_name_H-M   'P 1'
#
loop_
_entity.id
_entity.type
_entity.pdbx_description
1 polymer ?
#
loop_
_entity_poly.entity_id
_entity_poly.type
_entity_poly.pdbx_seq_one_letter_code
_entity_poly.pdbx_strand_id
1 'polypeptide(L)'
;VPFLRYLFDFLDAFDFGSFDEESGSKTLINSSVLGLVFEQLNAYKEGNFYTPSFITSYMCRASLEKVVLAKFKELGLNADTLATLKGQILININADFAFKQKAICTLNSIRICDPAVGSGHFLVSALNEMVRIHYELGLFDCYVSFLHLKDDEIFIDNFAYTKAGVNSETQGIQKALFHLKKSIIENNLFGVDINENSCNICRLRLWIELLKNSYYLTSSDENFDEHLSAEIHQIQTLPNIDINIKCGNSLIS
;
A
#
# COMPACT_ATOMS: atom_id res chain seq x y z
N VAL A 1 -18.33 27.10 -7.25
CA VAL A 1 -19.17 25.95 -6.92
C VAL A 1 -19.05 25.72 -5.41
N PRO A 2 -20.09 25.97 -4.58
CA PRO A 2 -20.01 25.97 -3.11
C PRO A 2 -19.53 24.63 -2.53
N PHE A 3 -19.95 23.51 -3.13
CA PHE A 3 -19.62 22.15 -2.65
C PHE A 3 -18.12 21.84 -2.73
N LEU A 4 -17.46 22.18 -3.86
CA LEU A 4 -16.03 21.94 -4.00
C LEU A 4 -15.20 22.76 -3.01
N ARG A 5 -15.59 24.01 -2.77
CA ARG A 5 -14.94 24.85 -1.77
C ARG A 5 -15.08 24.24 -0.37
N TYR A 6 -16.28 23.80 -0.01
CA TYR A 6 -16.52 23.13 1.26
C TYR A 6 -15.70 21.84 1.42
N LEU A 7 -15.57 21.05 0.33
CA LEU A 7 -14.73 19.86 0.31
C LEU A 7 -13.25 20.21 0.52
N PHE A 8 -12.74 21.25 -0.16
CA PHE A 8 -11.35 21.66 0.01
C PHE A 8 -11.11 22.26 1.41
N ASP A 9 -12.01 23.06 1.93
CA ASP A 9 -11.95 23.58 3.30
C ASP A 9 -11.94 22.45 4.34
N PHE A 10 -12.74 21.39 4.10
CA PHE A 10 -12.73 20.17 4.92
C PHE A 10 -11.40 19.42 4.82
N LEU A 11 -10.88 19.19 3.61
CA LEU A 11 -9.60 18.50 3.42
C LEU A 11 -8.43 19.29 4.01
N ASP A 12 -8.47 20.62 3.97
CA ASP A 12 -7.43 21.49 4.57
C ASP A 12 -7.51 21.56 6.11
N ALA A 13 -8.69 21.28 6.68
CA ALA A 13 -8.89 21.28 8.14
C ALA A 13 -8.25 20.06 8.84
N PHE A 14 -7.98 18.97 8.10
CA PHE A 14 -7.44 17.72 8.65
C PHE A 14 -6.12 17.36 7.99
N ASP A 15 -5.26 16.68 8.74
CA ASP A 15 -4.04 16.06 8.20
C ASP A 15 -4.34 14.59 7.89
N PHE A 16 -4.22 14.20 6.62
CA PHE A 16 -4.44 12.83 6.14
C PHE A 16 -3.13 12.04 6.07
N GLY A 17 -2.17 12.40 6.88
CA GLY A 17 -0.86 11.77 6.95
C GLY A 17 -0.70 10.73 8.06
N SER A 18 0.52 10.26 8.28
CA SER A 18 0.92 9.49 9.46
C SER A 18 1.43 10.41 10.56
N PHE A 19 1.56 9.86 11.79
CA PHE A 19 2.00 10.57 12.97
C PHE A 19 3.34 11.29 12.77
N ASP A 20 3.33 12.63 12.75
CA ASP A 20 4.47 13.47 13.09
C ASP A 20 4.18 14.10 14.45
N GLU A 21 4.94 13.77 15.47
CA GLU A 21 4.79 14.31 16.83
C GLU A 21 5.01 15.85 16.90
N GLU A 22 5.50 16.48 15.82
CA GLU A 22 5.84 17.90 15.76
C GLU A 22 4.78 18.81 15.12
N SER A 23 3.75 18.30 14.46
CA SER A 23 2.71 19.15 13.84
C SER A 23 1.51 19.37 14.77
N GLY A 24 1.69 20.23 15.74
CA GLY A 24 0.80 20.43 16.88
C GLY A 24 -0.48 21.23 16.62
N SER A 25 -1.26 21.05 15.56
CA SER A 25 -2.57 21.74 15.44
C SER A 25 -3.65 21.11 14.54
N LYS A 26 -3.36 20.10 13.73
CA LYS A 26 -4.37 19.47 12.87
C LYS A 26 -4.72 18.07 13.37
N THR A 27 -6.01 17.71 13.37
CA THR A 27 -6.47 16.37 13.74
C THR A 27 -6.05 15.39 12.65
N LEU A 28 -5.26 14.40 13.00
CA LEU A 28 -4.78 13.37 12.08
C LEU A 28 -5.92 12.42 11.72
N ILE A 29 -6.20 12.28 10.44
CA ILE A 29 -7.08 11.22 9.90
C ILE A 29 -6.22 10.29 9.04
N ASN A 30 -5.88 9.12 9.58
CA ASN A 30 -5.24 8.08 8.79
C ASN A 30 -6.28 7.12 8.18
N SER A 31 -5.85 6.26 7.25
CA SER A 31 -6.74 5.32 6.57
C SER A 31 -7.40 4.32 7.53
N SER A 32 -6.74 3.97 8.64
CA SER A 32 -7.28 3.08 9.67
C SER A 32 -8.41 3.74 10.45
N VAL A 33 -8.26 5.01 10.85
CA VAL A 33 -9.31 5.79 11.54
C VAL A 33 -10.54 5.94 10.65
N LEU A 34 -10.35 6.24 9.35
CA LEU A 34 -11.45 6.34 8.40
C LEU A 34 -12.24 5.01 8.31
N GLY A 35 -11.52 3.88 8.23
CA GLY A 35 -12.14 2.56 8.24
C GLY A 35 -12.95 2.28 9.51
N LEU A 36 -12.38 2.59 10.68
CA LEU A 36 -13.02 2.43 11.98
C LEU A 36 -14.32 3.25 12.11
N VAL A 37 -14.27 4.52 11.74
CA VAL A 37 -15.45 5.41 11.79
C VAL A 37 -16.55 4.89 10.88
N PHE A 38 -16.19 4.48 9.65
CA PHE A 38 -17.14 3.93 8.71
C PHE A 38 -17.79 2.63 9.23
N GLU A 39 -16.98 1.71 9.77
CA GLU A 39 -17.50 0.45 10.32
C GLU A 39 -18.39 0.68 11.54
N GLN A 40 -18.05 1.60 12.44
CA GLN A 40 -18.92 1.94 13.56
C GLN A 40 -20.25 2.54 13.12
N LEU A 41 -20.26 3.38 12.08
CA LEU A 41 -21.49 3.93 11.51
C LEU A 41 -22.38 2.86 10.87
N ASN A 42 -21.80 1.83 10.28
CA ASN A 42 -22.51 0.74 9.62
C ASN A 42 -22.80 -0.46 10.54
N ALA A 43 -22.02 -0.67 11.61
CA ALA A 43 -22.22 -1.77 12.56
C ALA A 43 -23.64 -1.81 13.14
N TYR A 44 -24.24 -0.64 13.40
CA TYR A 44 -25.62 -0.50 13.87
C TYR A 44 -26.67 -0.95 12.83
N LYS A 45 -26.36 -0.89 11.53
CA LYS A 45 -27.33 -1.19 10.47
C LYS A 45 -27.16 -2.58 9.86
N GLU A 46 -25.93 -3.07 9.77
CA GLU A 46 -25.58 -4.21 8.92
C GLU A 46 -24.83 -5.34 9.63
N GLY A 47 -24.55 -5.20 10.94
CA GLY A 47 -23.88 -6.24 11.74
C GLY A 47 -22.41 -6.47 11.38
N ASN A 48 -21.74 -5.48 10.82
CA ASN A 48 -20.33 -5.56 10.46
C ASN A 48 -19.46 -5.47 11.72
N PHE A 49 -18.52 -6.44 11.87
CA PHE A 49 -17.58 -6.46 12.97
C PHE A 49 -16.17 -6.13 12.47
N TYR A 50 -15.53 -5.21 13.16
CA TYR A 50 -14.15 -4.83 12.90
C TYR A 50 -13.16 -5.85 13.46
N THR A 51 -12.21 -6.27 12.65
CA THR A 51 -11.06 -7.07 13.10
C THR A 51 -9.91 -6.12 13.44
N PRO A 52 -9.42 -6.08 14.69
CA PRO A 52 -8.32 -5.21 15.08
C PRO A 52 -7.07 -5.39 14.22
N SER A 53 -6.38 -4.29 13.92
CA SER A 53 -5.23 -4.26 13.00
C SER A 53 -4.09 -5.20 13.40
N PHE A 54 -3.84 -5.39 14.72
CA PHE A 54 -2.82 -6.33 15.18
C PHE A 54 -3.13 -7.80 14.82
N ILE A 55 -4.43 -8.16 14.70
CA ILE A 55 -4.86 -9.50 14.28
C ILE A 55 -4.68 -9.63 12.77
N THR A 56 -5.17 -8.65 11.99
CA THR A 56 -5.04 -8.69 10.52
C THR A 56 -3.59 -8.71 10.08
N SER A 57 -2.74 -7.88 10.68
CA SER A 57 -1.29 -7.86 10.42
C SER A 57 -0.62 -9.18 10.77
N TYR A 58 -0.94 -9.78 11.94
CA TYR A 58 -0.41 -11.09 12.32
C TYR A 58 -0.81 -12.18 11.33
N MET A 59 -2.09 -12.23 10.96
CA MET A 59 -2.61 -13.22 10.01
C MET A 59 -1.99 -13.05 8.62
N CYS A 60 -1.91 -11.82 8.12
CA CYS A 60 -1.28 -11.53 6.84
C CYS A 60 0.19 -11.92 6.85
N ARG A 61 0.93 -11.54 7.88
CA ARG A 61 2.35 -11.88 8.03
C ARG A 61 2.57 -13.38 8.00
N ALA A 62 1.90 -14.12 8.88
CA ALA A 62 2.06 -15.57 9.02
C ALA A 62 1.66 -16.33 7.75
N SER A 63 0.65 -15.85 7.03
CA SER A 63 0.17 -16.47 5.80
C SER A 63 1.06 -16.14 4.60
N LEU A 64 1.41 -14.87 4.41
CA LEU A 64 2.20 -14.41 3.28
C LEU A 64 3.61 -14.96 3.29
N GLU A 65 4.27 -15.02 4.45
CA GLU A 65 5.61 -15.62 4.56
C GLU A 65 5.61 -17.07 4.06
N LYS A 66 4.62 -17.86 4.44
CA LYS A 66 4.49 -19.25 3.98
C LYS A 66 4.23 -19.35 2.48
N VAL A 67 3.35 -18.50 1.95
CA VAL A 67 3.02 -18.49 0.52
C VAL A 67 4.23 -18.07 -0.30
N VAL A 68 4.96 -17.05 0.14
CA VAL A 68 6.18 -16.59 -0.54
C VAL A 68 7.23 -17.70 -0.58
N LEU A 69 7.52 -18.34 0.56
CA LEU A 69 8.46 -19.46 0.60
C LEU A 69 8.05 -20.61 -0.34
N ALA A 70 6.76 -20.95 -0.37
CA ALA A 70 6.23 -21.96 -1.26
C ALA A 70 6.38 -21.56 -2.74
N LYS A 71 6.09 -20.30 -3.10
CA LYS A 71 6.24 -19.80 -4.46
C LYS A 71 7.70 -19.80 -4.95
N PHE A 72 8.63 -19.40 -4.10
CA PHE A 72 10.04 -19.43 -4.46
C PHE A 72 10.61 -20.86 -4.51
N LYS A 73 10.02 -21.79 -3.77
CA LYS A 73 10.33 -23.23 -3.90
C LYS A 73 10.00 -23.76 -5.31
N GLU A 74 8.91 -23.29 -5.92
CA GLU A 74 8.55 -23.62 -7.32
C GLU A 74 9.62 -23.13 -8.31
N LEU A 75 10.40 -22.08 -7.95
CA LEU A 75 11.56 -21.60 -8.71
C LEU A 75 12.87 -22.34 -8.41
N GLY A 76 12.84 -23.37 -7.56
CA GLY A 76 14.01 -24.13 -7.14
C GLY A 76 14.79 -23.52 -5.96
N LEU A 77 14.26 -22.49 -5.30
CA LEU A 77 14.87 -21.91 -4.08
C LEU A 77 14.22 -22.55 -2.85
N ASN A 78 14.98 -23.39 -2.14
CA ASN A 78 14.55 -24.02 -0.90
C ASN A 78 15.01 -23.19 0.30
N ALA A 79 14.08 -22.52 0.98
CA ALA A 79 14.35 -21.72 2.16
C ALA A 79 13.25 -21.93 3.20
N ASP A 80 13.62 -21.96 4.47
CA ASP A 80 12.69 -22.08 5.61
C ASP A 80 12.32 -20.71 6.20
N THR A 81 13.07 -19.66 5.85
CA THR A 81 12.86 -18.29 6.33
C THR A 81 13.09 -17.28 5.21
N LEU A 82 12.51 -16.09 5.34
CA LEU A 82 12.76 -14.99 4.39
C LEU A 82 14.24 -14.57 4.37
N ALA A 83 14.94 -14.64 5.49
CA ALA A 83 16.37 -14.31 5.56
C ALA A 83 17.21 -15.30 4.73
N THR A 84 16.93 -16.60 4.84
CA THR A 84 17.59 -17.63 4.01
C THR A 84 17.24 -17.46 2.53
N LEU A 85 15.97 -17.17 2.23
CA LEU A 85 15.49 -16.90 0.87
C LEU A 85 16.20 -15.69 0.27
N LYS A 86 16.35 -14.58 1.03
CA LYS A 86 17.11 -13.40 0.60
C LYS A 86 18.53 -13.77 0.15
N GLY A 87 19.24 -14.57 0.96
CA GLY A 87 20.59 -15.01 0.61
C GLY A 87 20.63 -15.73 -0.74
N GLN A 88 19.70 -16.66 -0.97
CA GLN A 88 19.60 -17.38 -2.23
C GLN A 88 19.23 -16.46 -3.41
N ILE A 89 18.30 -15.52 -3.23
CA ILE A 89 17.94 -14.53 -4.25
C ILE A 89 19.15 -13.68 -4.63
N LEU A 90 19.90 -13.15 -3.67
CA LEU A 90 21.08 -12.31 -3.92
C LEU A 90 22.19 -13.07 -4.67
N ILE A 91 22.41 -14.34 -4.34
CA ILE A 91 23.37 -15.19 -5.07
C ILE A 91 22.93 -15.32 -6.54
N ASN A 92 21.66 -15.56 -6.80
CA ASN A 92 21.13 -15.70 -8.16
C ASN A 92 21.15 -14.37 -8.93
N ILE A 93 20.84 -13.23 -8.28
CA ILE A 93 20.94 -11.89 -8.90
C ILE A 93 22.41 -11.59 -9.29
N ASN A 94 23.37 -11.94 -8.45
CA ASN A 94 24.79 -11.74 -8.76
C ASN A 94 25.27 -12.61 -9.93
N ALA A 95 24.69 -13.78 -10.12
CA ALA A 95 24.97 -14.66 -11.24
C ALA A 95 24.26 -14.22 -12.53
N ASP A 96 23.01 -13.75 -12.42
CA ASP A 96 22.20 -13.28 -13.53
C ASP A 96 21.29 -12.14 -13.06
N PHE A 97 21.58 -10.92 -13.51
CA PHE A 97 20.79 -9.73 -13.14
C PHE A 97 19.32 -9.83 -13.53
N ALA A 98 18.98 -10.59 -14.58
CA ALA A 98 17.58 -10.84 -14.99
C ALA A 98 16.78 -11.61 -13.90
N PHE A 99 17.47 -12.29 -12.98
CA PHE A 99 16.82 -12.99 -11.87
C PHE A 99 16.05 -12.05 -10.93
N LYS A 100 16.50 -10.79 -10.76
CA LYS A 100 15.78 -9.79 -9.98
C LYS A 100 14.35 -9.62 -10.50
N GLN A 101 14.21 -9.44 -11.82
CA GLN A 101 12.89 -9.30 -12.45
C GLN A 101 12.05 -10.57 -12.30
N LYS A 102 12.65 -11.74 -12.41
CA LYS A 102 11.98 -13.03 -12.20
C LYS A 102 11.46 -13.16 -10.76
N ALA A 103 12.23 -12.74 -9.76
CA ALA A 103 11.83 -12.73 -8.37
C ALA A 103 10.64 -11.78 -8.12
N ILE A 104 10.69 -10.56 -8.70
CA ILE A 104 9.59 -9.59 -8.63
C ILE A 104 8.32 -10.16 -9.30
N CYS A 105 8.43 -10.74 -10.49
CA CYS A 105 7.30 -11.38 -11.17
C CYS A 105 6.70 -12.52 -10.34
N THR A 106 7.52 -13.26 -9.59
CA THR A 106 7.05 -14.32 -8.69
C THR A 106 6.22 -13.74 -7.56
N LEU A 107 6.65 -12.66 -6.91
CA LEU A 107 5.85 -11.97 -5.91
C LEU A 107 4.56 -11.41 -6.50
N ASN A 108 4.61 -10.79 -7.68
CA ASN A 108 3.43 -10.27 -8.37
C ASN A 108 2.46 -11.36 -8.85
N SER A 109 2.86 -12.63 -8.84
CA SER A 109 1.96 -13.76 -9.16
C SER A 109 1.08 -14.20 -7.99
N ILE A 110 1.40 -13.77 -6.77
CA ILE A 110 0.62 -14.11 -5.57
C ILE A 110 -0.71 -13.36 -5.64
N ARG A 111 -1.83 -14.06 -5.40
CA ARG A 111 -3.16 -13.48 -5.36
C ARG A 111 -3.71 -13.55 -3.93
N ILE A 112 -4.08 -12.41 -3.41
CA ILE A 112 -4.65 -12.24 -2.07
C ILE A 112 -6.09 -11.80 -2.29
N CYS A 113 -7.04 -12.63 -1.88
CA CYS A 113 -8.47 -12.34 -2.05
C CYS A 113 -9.16 -12.35 -0.70
N ASP A 114 -9.85 -11.24 -0.40
CA ASP A 114 -10.76 -11.14 0.73
C ASP A 114 -12.20 -11.25 0.21
N PRO A 115 -12.92 -12.35 0.49
CA PRO A 115 -14.27 -12.57 0.00
C PRO A 115 -15.36 -11.80 0.76
N ALA A 116 -15.00 -11.09 1.83
CA ALA A 116 -15.88 -10.25 2.64
C ALA A 116 -15.10 -9.00 3.09
N VAL A 117 -14.64 -8.22 2.10
CA VAL A 117 -13.57 -7.23 2.26
C VAL A 117 -13.90 -6.10 3.23
N GLY A 118 -15.18 -5.82 3.48
CA GLY A 118 -15.60 -4.72 4.34
C GLY A 118 -14.97 -3.40 3.92
N SER A 119 -14.43 -2.68 4.88
CA SER A 119 -13.67 -1.46 4.64
C SER A 119 -12.21 -1.69 4.23
N GLY A 120 -11.77 -2.92 4.01
CA GLY A 120 -10.46 -3.28 3.46
C GLY A 120 -9.32 -3.41 4.47
N HIS A 121 -9.59 -3.68 5.75
CA HIS A 121 -8.52 -3.83 6.76
C HIS A 121 -7.51 -4.91 6.42
N PHE A 122 -7.97 -6.11 6.04
CA PHE A 122 -7.08 -7.19 5.63
C PHE A 122 -6.24 -6.82 4.41
N LEU A 123 -6.83 -6.13 3.43
CA LEU A 123 -6.09 -5.74 2.22
C LEU A 123 -5.03 -4.68 2.52
N VAL A 124 -5.29 -3.72 3.42
CA VAL A 124 -4.28 -2.73 3.84
C VAL A 124 -3.15 -3.41 4.62
N SER A 125 -3.46 -4.31 5.56
CA SER A 125 -2.45 -5.10 6.27
C SER A 125 -1.64 -5.97 5.29
N ALA A 126 -2.29 -6.60 4.31
CA ALA A 126 -1.61 -7.40 3.29
C ALA A 126 -0.72 -6.54 2.39
N LEU A 127 -1.16 -5.33 2.00
CA LEU A 127 -0.36 -4.36 1.25
C LEU A 127 0.95 -4.05 1.99
N ASN A 128 0.86 -3.68 3.26
CA ASN A 128 2.00 -3.30 4.07
C ASN A 128 2.96 -4.49 4.30
N GLU A 129 2.43 -5.67 4.55
CA GLU A 129 3.24 -6.89 4.67
C GLU A 129 3.95 -7.27 3.36
N MET A 130 3.31 -7.10 2.21
CA MET A 130 3.95 -7.32 0.91
C MET A 130 5.09 -6.31 0.67
N VAL A 131 4.92 -5.03 1.04
CA VAL A 131 6.01 -4.03 0.98
C VAL A 131 7.18 -4.46 1.88
N ARG A 132 6.91 -4.90 3.13
CA ARG A 132 7.93 -5.45 4.03
C ARG A 132 8.67 -6.63 3.40
N ILE A 133 7.96 -7.57 2.78
CA ILE A 133 8.56 -8.75 2.14
C ILE A 133 9.49 -8.34 0.99
N HIS A 134 9.08 -7.39 0.13
CA HIS A 134 9.96 -6.87 -0.92
C HIS A 134 11.25 -6.28 -0.35
N TYR A 135 11.15 -5.51 0.72
CA TYR A 135 12.32 -4.95 1.41
C TYR A 135 13.20 -6.06 2.02
N GLU A 136 12.61 -6.98 2.79
CA GLU A 136 13.35 -8.07 3.44
C GLU A 136 14.06 -8.99 2.45
N LEU A 137 13.49 -9.21 1.27
CA LEU A 137 14.12 -10.00 0.20
C LEU A 137 15.17 -9.22 -0.62
N GLY A 138 15.34 -7.92 -0.36
CA GLY A 138 16.28 -7.07 -1.09
C GLY A 138 15.81 -6.74 -2.52
N LEU A 139 14.50 -6.74 -2.74
CA LEU A 139 13.86 -6.45 -4.05
C LEU A 139 13.27 -5.05 -4.11
N PHE A 140 13.45 -4.24 -3.07
CA PHE A 140 13.03 -2.84 -3.06
C PHE A 140 13.97 -1.99 -3.93
N ASP A 141 13.40 -1.11 -4.75
CA ASP A 141 14.16 -0.37 -5.78
C ASP A 141 14.87 0.89 -5.25
N CYS A 142 14.87 1.10 -3.94
CA CYS A 142 15.57 2.20 -3.30
C CYS A 142 16.40 1.69 -2.12
N TYR A 143 17.55 2.32 -1.88
CA TYR A 143 18.32 2.02 -0.68
C TYR A 143 17.67 2.69 0.51
N VAL A 144 17.31 1.89 1.52
CA VAL A 144 16.83 2.33 2.83
C VAL A 144 17.52 1.48 3.90
N SER A 145 17.96 2.11 4.98
CA SER A 145 18.71 1.39 6.03
C SER A 145 17.81 0.46 6.81
N PHE A 146 16.61 0.92 7.13
CA PHE A 146 15.67 0.15 7.95
C PHE A 146 14.21 0.46 7.59
N LEU A 147 13.44 -0.58 7.29
CA LEU A 147 11.99 -0.48 7.07
C LEU A 147 11.28 -1.39 8.08
N HIS A 148 10.31 -0.85 8.80
CA HIS A 148 9.48 -1.62 9.72
C HIS A 148 8.02 -1.18 9.67
N LEU A 149 7.13 -2.06 10.13
CA LEU A 149 5.71 -1.79 10.27
C LEU A 149 5.38 -1.52 11.74
N LYS A 150 4.60 -0.47 11.97
CA LYS A 150 4.04 -0.16 13.27
C LYS A 150 2.62 0.38 13.07
N ASP A 151 1.63 -0.20 13.73
CA ASP A 151 0.22 0.22 13.70
C ASP A 151 -0.35 0.33 12.26
N ASP A 152 -0.04 -0.66 11.40
CA ASP A 152 -0.37 -0.69 9.96
C ASP A 152 0.27 0.44 9.12
N GLU A 153 1.27 1.13 9.64
CA GLU A 153 2.02 2.16 8.92
C GLU A 153 3.45 1.69 8.62
N ILE A 154 3.98 2.16 7.48
CA ILE A 154 5.36 1.89 7.06
C ILE A 154 6.26 3.00 7.55
N PHE A 155 7.28 2.65 8.35
CA PHE A 155 8.34 3.55 8.79
C PHE A 155 9.66 3.19 8.11
N ILE A 156 10.36 4.21 7.62
CA ILE A 156 11.69 4.09 7.02
C ILE A 156 12.64 4.98 7.80
N ASP A 157 13.71 4.40 8.35
CA ASP A 157 14.74 5.11 9.11
C ASP A 157 14.17 6.00 10.24
N ASN A 158 13.10 5.54 10.93
CA ASN A 158 12.34 6.26 11.95
C ASN A 158 11.49 7.43 11.45
N PHE A 159 11.36 7.62 10.16
CA PHE A 159 10.48 8.61 9.56
C PHE A 159 9.24 7.95 8.96
N ALA A 160 8.08 8.54 9.22
CA ALA A 160 6.89 8.25 8.45
C ALA A 160 6.95 9.08 7.16
N TYR A 161 7.17 8.44 6.02
CA TYR A 161 7.16 9.12 4.73
C TYR A 161 5.74 9.37 4.27
N THR A 162 5.21 10.55 4.60
CA THR A 162 3.81 10.93 4.35
C THR A 162 3.66 12.23 3.59
N LYS A 163 4.75 12.95 3.36
CA LYS A 163 4.74 14.19 2.57
C LYS A 163 5.75 14.08 1.45
N ALA A 164 5.34 14.47 0.24
CA ALA A 164 6.25 14.69 -0.86
C ALA A 164 7.25 15.78 -0.46
N GLY A 165 8.42 15.36 0.01
CA GLY A 165 9.52 16.28 0.35
C GLY A 165 10.16 16.82 -0.92
N VAL A 166 10.69 18.04 -0.88
CA VAL A 166 11.41 18.65 -2.01
C VAL A 166 12.82 18.06 -2.19
N ASN A 167 13.29 17.29 -1.19
CA ASN A 167 14.62 16.66 -1.22
C ASN A 167 14.61 15.46 -2.18
N SER A 168 15.62 15.36 -3.05
CA SER A 168 15.77 14.29 -4.05
C SER A 168 15.80 12.88 -3.47
N GLU A 169 16.40 12.69 -2.29
CA GLU A 169 16.44 11.39 -1.60
C GLU A 169 15.05 10.98 -1.12
N THR A 170 14.32 11.88 -0.47
CA THR A 170 12.94 11.66 -0.03
C THR A 170 12.02 11.38 -1.22
N GLN A 171 12.18 12.10 -2.32
CA GLN A 171 11.44 11.86 -3.57
C GLN A 171 11.72 10.48 -4.15
N GLY A 172 12.96 10.01 -4.10
CA GLY A 172 13.34 8.67 -4.54
C GLY A 172 12.64 7.57 -3.75
N ILE A 173 12.60 7.70 -2.43
CA ILE A 173 11.90 6.75 -1.54
C ILE A 173 10.39 6.80 -1.77
N GLN A 174 9.79 7.99 -1.85
CA GLN A 174 8.36 8.18 -2.14
C GLN A 174 7.99 7.53 -3.46
N LYS A 175 8.75 7.78 -4.52
CA LYS A 175 8.55 7.19 -5.84
C LYS A 175 8.62 5.66 -5.80
N ALA A 176 9.63 5.10 -5.14
CA ALA A 176 9.80 3.65 -5.00
C ALA A 176 8.62 3.01 -4.25
N LEU A 177 8.19 3.61 -3.12
CA LEU A 177 7.04 3.14 -2.34
C LEU A 177 5.74 3.23 -3.14
N PHE A 178 5.51 4.35 -3.85
CA PHE A 178 4.33 4.54 -4.67
C PHE A 178 4.22 3.47 -5.76
N HIS A 179 5.29 3.25 -6.52
CA HIS A 179 5.30 2.24 -7.59
C HIS A 179 5.13 0.82 -7.05
N LEU A 180 5.79 0.50 -5.93
CA LEU A 180 5.66 -0.81 -5.30
C LEU A 180 4.23 -1.04 -4.79
N LYS A 181 3.66 -0.09 -4.03
CA LYS A 181 2.27 -0.19 -3.55
C LYS A 181 1.28 -0.27 -4.72
N LYS A 182 1.47 0.56 -5.76
CA LYS A 182 0.64 0.50 -6.97
C LYS A 182 0.68 -0.89 -7.60
N SER A 183 1.87 -1.45 -7.80
CA SER A 183 2.04 -2.79 -8.36
C SER A 183 1.35 -3.87 -7.52
N ILE A 184 1.47 -3.80 -6.19
CA ILE A 184 0.81 -4.75 -5.28
C ILE A 184 -0.71 -4.62 -5.36
N ILE A 185 -1.26 -3.40 -5.36
CA ILE A 185 -2.71 -3.17 -5.44
C ILE A 185 -3.26 -3.70 -6.76
N GLU A 186 -2.58 -3.43 -7.87
CA GLU A 186 -3.03 -3.86 -9.21
C GLU A 186 -2.91 -5.38 -9.44
N ASN A 187 -1.88 -6.01 -8.90
CA ASN A 187 -1.56 -7.40 -9.22
C ASN A 187 -1.92 -8.41 -8.12
N ASN A 188 -1.84 -8.03 -6.85
CA ASN A 188 -1.91 -8.97 -5.74
C ASN A 188 -3.23 -8.92 -4.96
N LEU A 189 -3.88 -7.73 -4.85
CA LEU A 189 -5.00 -7.51 -3.94
C LEU A 189 -6.35 -7.58 -4.67
N PHE A 190 -7.23 -8.41 -4.15
CA PHE A 190 -8.59 -8.60 -4.66
C PHE A 190 -9.58 -8.63 -3.49
N GLY A 191 -10.74 -8.00 -3.66
CA GLY A 191 -11.77 -7.97 -2.64
C GLY A 191 -13.17 -8.04 -3.21
N VAL A 192 -14.06 -8.69 -2.47
CA VAL A 192 -15.49 -8.74 -2.78
C VAL A 192 -16.27 -8.41 -1.52
N ASP A 193 -17.34 -7.62 -1.65
CA ASP A 193 -18.30 -7.40 -0.59
C ASP A 193 -19.70 -7.25 -1.18
N ILE A 194 -20.71 -7.67 -0.43
CA ILE A 194 -22.11 -7.51 -0.84
C ILE A 194 -22.57 -6.04 -0.73
N ASN A 195 -21.92 -5.27 0.14
CA ASN A 195 -22.24 -3.86 0.38
C ASN A 195 -21.38 -2.96 -0.52
N GLU A 196 -22.03 -2.20 -1.39
CA GLU A 196 -21.36 -1.28 -2.31
C GLU A 196 -20.60 -0.16 -1.58
N ASN A 197 -21.15 0.34 -0.45
CA ASN A 197 -20.46 1.36 0.35
C ASN A 197 -19.17 0.83 0.95
N SER A 198 -19.14 -0.42 1.44
CA SER A 198 -17.93 -1.09 1.90
C SER A 198 -16.88 -1.16 0.80
N CYS A 199 -17.27 -1.57 -0.42
CA CYS A 199 -16.37 -1.58 -1.57
C CYS A 199 -15.80 -0.20 -1.88
N ASN A 200 -16.62 0.85 -1.84
CA ASN A 200 -16.19 2.22 -2.11
C ASN A 200 -15.21 2.72 -1.04
N ILE A 201 -15.45 2.42 0.24
CA ILE A 201 -14.52 2.75 1.32
C ILE A 201 -13.21 1.96 1.20
N CYS A 202 -13.27 0.68 0.86
CA CYS A 202 -12.07 -0.11 0.62
C CYS A 202 -11.20 0.50 -0.49
N ARG A 203 -11.80 0.88 -1.63
CA ARG A 203 -11.11 1.58 -2.73
C ARG A 203 -10.50 2.90 -2.26
N LEU A 204 -11.26 3.70 -1.53
CA LEU A 204 -10.79 4.99 -0.98
C LEU A 204 -9.59 4.79 -0.05
N ARG A 205 -9.62 3.79 0.83
CA ARG A 205 -8.48 3.48 1.72
C ARG A 205 -7.23 3.05 0.95
N LEU A 206 -7.36 2.20 -0.07
CA LEU A 206 -6.23 1.84 -0.92
C LEU A 206 -5.66 3.04 -1.67
N TRP A 207 -6.52 3.99 -2.12
CA TRP A 207 -6.06 5.26 -2.69
C TRP A 207 -5.32 6.13 -1.67
N ILE A 208 -5.81 6.22 -0.43
CA ILE A 208 -5.11 6.95 0.64
C ILE A 208 -3.73 6.34 0.89
N GLU A 209 -3.60 5.01 0.87
CA GLU A 209 -2.30 4.34 1.00
C GLU A 209 -1.31 4.70 -0.13
N LEU A 210 -1.81 4.96 -1.34
CA LEU A 210 -0.99 5.48 -2.44
C LEU A 210 -0.69 6.97 -2.26
N LEU A 211 -1.68 7.78 -1.86
CA LEU A 211 -1.52 9.22 -1.64
C LEU A 211 -0.46 9.54 -0.59
N LYS A 212 -0.34 8.72 0.47
CA LYS A 212 0.71 8.86 1.48
C LYS A 212 2.12 8.85 0.88
N ASN A 213 2.29 8.17 -0.25
CA ASN A 213 3.57 8.04 -0.95
C ASN A 213 3.58 8.82 -2.28
N SER A 214 2.73 9.84 -2.44
CA SER A 214 2.75 10.73 -3.59
C SER A 214 4.11 11.40 -3.76
N TYR A 215 4.51 11.64 -4.99
CA TYR A 215 5.76 12.31 -5.33
C TYR A 215 5.54 13.31 -6.45
N TYR A 216 6.42 14.30 -6.56
CA TYR A 216 6.39 15.26 -7.64
C TYR A 216 7.02 14.70 -8.90
N LEU A 217 6.35 14.92 -10.04
CA LEU A 217 6.87 14.55 -11.35
C LEU A 217 8.06 15.42 -11.74
N THR A 218 9.02 14.81 -12.39
CA THR A 218 10.18 15.47 -12.99
C THR A 218 10.13 15.30 -14.50
N SER A 219 10.91 16.07 -15.24
CA SER A 219 10.98 15.98 -16.71
C SER A 219 11.36 14.61 -17.27
N SER A 220 11.84 13.71 -16.42
CA SER A 220 12.13 12.32 -16.79
C SER A 220 10.95 11.36 -16.60
N ASP A 221 9.84 11.82 -16.04
CA ASP A 221 8.66 10.99 -15.79
C ASP A 221 7.70 11.04 -16.99
N GLU A 222 7.13 9.88 -17.38
CA GLU A 222 6.27 9.73 -18.56
C GLU A 222 5.01 10.63 -18.54
N ASN A 223 4.51 10.95 -17.34
CA ASN A 223 3.30 11.75 -17.16
C ASN A 223 3.60 13.24 -16.90
N PHE A 224 4.85 13.67 -17.10
CA PHE A 224 5.22 15.06 -16.94
C PHE A 224 4.70 15.89 -18.10
N ASP A 225 3.96 16.97 -17.82
CA ASP A 225 3.47 17.91 -18.82
C ASP A 225 4.41 19.12 -18.93
N GLU A 226 5.15 19.20 -20.02
CA GLU A 226 6.07 20.30 -20.31
C GLU A 226 5.36 21.65 -20.57
N HIS A 227 4.06 21.63 -20.84
CA HIS A 227 3.28 22.83 -21.10
C HIS A 227 2.75 23.53 -19.84
N LEU A 228 2.82 22.87 -18.68
CA LEU A 228 2.49 23.52 -17.41
C LEU A 228 3.61 24.46 -16.97
N SER A 229 3.22 25.60 -16.38
CA SER A 229 4.20 26.59 -15.90
C SER A 229 5.14 25.96 -14.87
N ALA A 230 6.43 26.35 -14.90
CA ALA A 230 7.48 25.85 -14.00
C ALA A 230 7.19 26.08 -12.49
N GLU A 231 6.19 26.90 -12.17
CA GLU A 231 5.75 27.17 -10.80
C GLU A 231 4.77 26.12 -10.24
N ILE A 232 4.22 25.24 -11.11
CA ILE A 232 3.25 24.23 -10.72
C ILE A 232 3.97 22.88 -10.56
N HIS A 233 4.10 22.43 -9.31
CA HIS A 233 4.59 21.08 -9.02
C HIS A 233 3.53 20.04 -9.40
N GLN A 234 3.82 19.24 -10.41
CA GLN A 234 2.95 18.16 -10.87
C GLN A 234 3.10 16.93 -9.96
N ILE A 235 1.99 16.38 -9.52
CA ILE A 235 1.95 15.17 -8.69
C ILE A 235 1.50 14.00 -9.54
N GLN A 236 2.07 12.80 -9.29
CA GLN A 236 1.69 11.57 -9.95
C GLN A 236 0.19 11.27 -9.76
N THR A 237 -0.50 10.94 -10.84
CA THR A 237 -1.92 10.58 -10.82
C THR A 237 -2.16 9.19 -10.21
N LEU A 238 -3.31 9.04 -9.56
CA LEU A 238 -3.71 7.77 -8.97
C LEU A 238 -4.21 6.78 -10.04
N PRO A 239 -3.94 5.47 -9.88
CA PRO A 239 -4.45 4.43 -10.77
C PRO A 239 -5.95 4.18 -10.55
N ASN A 240 -6.61 3.53 -11.52
CA ASN A 240 -7.96 3.03 -11.32
C ASN A 240 -7.94 1.68 -10.59
N ILE A 241 -8.48 1.64 -9.36
CA ILE A 241 -8.53 0.46 -8.49
C ILE A 241 -9.87 -0.30 -8.63
N ASP A 242 -10.82 0.17 -9.42
CA ASP A 242 -12.17 -0.41 -9.54
C ASP A 242 -12.18 -1.85 -10.07
N ILE A 243 -11.08 -2.29 -10.69
CA ILE A 243 -10.99 -3.61 -11.31
C ILE A 243 -10.93 -4.72 -10.26
N ASN A 244 -10.24 -4.51 -9.14
CA ASN A 244 -9.91 -5.55 -8.18
C ASN A 244 -10.87 -5.64 -6.99
N ILE A 245 -11.62 -4.55 -6.70
CA ILE A 245 -12.59 -4.52 -5.61
C ILE A 245 -14.00 -4.51 -6.22
N LYS A 246 -14.73 -5.58 -6.02
CA LYS A 246 -16.05 -5.80 -6.64
C LYS A 246 -17.17 -5.84 -5.62
N CYS A 247 -18.31 -5.26 -5.98
CA CYS A 247 -19.55 -5.47 -5.25
C CYS A 247 -20.25 -6.73 -5.79
N GLY A 248 -20.56 -7.66 -4.90
CA GLY A 248 -21.23 -8.90 -5.27
C GLY A 248 -21.25 -9.92 -4.12
N ASN A 249 -21.96 -11.01 -4.35
CA ASN A 249 -22.00 -12.12 -3.41
C ASN A 249 -20.90 -13.14 -3.77
N SER A 250 -19.90 -13.28 -2.91
CA SER A 250 -18.77 -14.19 -3.11
C SER A 250 -19.13 -15.68 -3.03
N LEU A 251 -20.34 -16.02 -2.54
CA LEU A 251 -20.83 -17.39 -2.39
C LEU A 251 -21.66 -17.87 -3.58
N ILE A 252 -22.05 -16.97 -4.48
CA ILE A 252 -22.89 -17.26 -5.64
C ILE A 252 -22.11 -16.88 -6.90
N SER A 253 -21.84 -17.86 -7.76
CA SER A 253 -21.21 -17.69 -9.07
C SER A 253 -22.25 -17.42 -10.15
#